data_c7d219ee09fba1f165b7bef9e1be3403
#
_entry.id   c7d219ee09fba1f165b7bef9e1be3403
#
_cell.length_a   1.000
_cell.length_b   1.000
_cell.length_c   1.000
_cell.angle_alpha   90.00
_cell.angle_beta   90.00
_cell.angle_gamma   90.00
#
_symmetry.space_group_name_H-M   'P 1'
#
loop_
_entity.id
_entity.type
_entity.pdbx_description
1 polymer ?
#
loop_
_entity_poly.entity_id
_entity_poly.type
_entity_poly.pdbx_seq_one_letter_code
_entity_poly.pdbx_strand_id
1 'polypeptide(L)'
;MYGITVAAELAGMSVQALRLYERKGLLEPARTGGGSRRYSDADIARLRRIGALIAEGINLTGIARILGLEADNADLHADNEGLRARNAHLRTANTTLRSSSTATGNHPSGRTRPPRDVTSMIPEKRAAEARSDPRTAGNS
;
A
#
# COMPACT_ATOMS: atom_id res chain seq x y z
N MET A 1 20.12 9.43 -15.93
CA MET A 1 20.65 10.14 -14.73
C MET A 1 21.02 11.56 -15.11
N TYR A 2 20.43 12.55 -14.46
CA TYR A 2 20.53 13.98 -14.82
C TYR A 2 21.20 14.78 -13.71
N GLY A 3 21.96 15.83 -14.09
CA GLY A 3 22.44 16.83 -13.14
C GLY A 3 21.31 17.71 -12.61
N ILE A 4 21.55 18.45 -11.52
CA ILE A 4 20.51 19.26 -10.84
C ILE A 4 19.85 20.29 -11.77
N THR A 5 20.62 20.93 -12.64
CA THR A 5 20.09 21.95 -13.58
C THR A 5 19.12 21.34 -14.58
N VAL A 6 19.52 20.21 -15.19
CA VAL A 6 18.69 19.48 -16.16
C VAL A 6 17.45 18.91 -15.48
N ALA A 7 17.62 18.36 -14.27
CA ALA A 7 16.50 17.84 -13.49
C ALA A 7 15.47 18.94 -13.16
N ALA A 8 15.93 20.13 -12.80
CA ALA A 8 15.09 21.28 -12.54
C ALA A 8 14.29 21.70 -13.78
N GLU A 9 14.95 21.78 -14.93
CA GLU A 9 14.30 22.08 -16.22
C GLU A 9 13.25 21.04 -16.59
N LEU A 10 13.59 19.75 -16.50
CA LEU A 10 12.67 18.64 -16.81
C LEU A 10 11.45 18.59 -15.88
N ALA A 11 11.63 19.00 -14.63
CA ALA A 11 10.56 19.06 -13.65
C ALA A 11 9.76 20.37 -13.70
N GLY A 12 10.23 21.39 -14.44
CA GLY A 12 9.62 22.73 -14.49
C GLY A 12 9.76 23.50 -13.16
N MET A 13 10.87 23.33 -12.47
CA MET A 13 11.12 23.90 -11.14
C MET A 13 12.47 24.62 -11.07
N SER A 14 12.67 25.44 -10.03
CA SER A 14 13.97 26.01 -9.75
C SER A 14 14.93 25.03 -9.08
N VAL A 15 16.23 25.21 -9.31
CA VAL A 15 17.28 24.44 -8.60
C VAL A 15 17.16 24.58 -7.09
N GLN A 16 16.76 25.76 -6.62
CA GLN A 16 16.56 26.01 -5.17
C GLN A 16 15.42 25.20 -4.59
N ALA A 17 14.35 24.98 -5.36
CA ALA A 17 13.24 24.12 -4.98
C ALA A 17 13.72 22.67 -4.81
N LEU A 18 14.51 22.14 -5.74
CA LEU A 18 15.07 20.79 -5.64
C LEU A 18 15.93 20.64 -4.37
N ARG A 19 16.77 21.62 -4.07
CA ARG A 19 17.58 21.61 -2.85
C ARG A 19 16.73 21.68 -1.59
N LEU A 20 15.63 22.41 -1.61
CA LEU A 20 14.68 22.46 -0.50
C LEU A 20 14.02 21.10 -0.27
N TYR A 21 13.57 20.45 -1.32
CA TYR A 21 12.91 19.14 -1.24
C TYR A 21 13.87 18.04 -0.77
N GLU A 22 15.12 18.10 -1.20
CA GLU A 22 16.18 17.23 -0.67
C GLU A 22 16.37 17.44 0.85
N ARG A 23 16.49 18.68 1.30
CA ARG A 23 16.63 18.98 2.76
C ARG A 23 15.40 18.56 3.57
N LYS A 24 14.24 18.56 2.97
CA LYS A 24 12.98 18.12 3.61
C LYS A 24 12.75 16.61 3.55
N GLY A 25 13.68 15.88 2.93
CA GLY A 25 13.56 14.42 2.78
C GLY A 25 12.51 13.95 1.77
N LEU A 26 12.02 14.87 0.93
CA LEU A 26 11.07 14.53 -0.13
C LEU A 26 11.75 13.90 -1.34
N LEU A 27 13.05 14.05 -1.48
CA LEU A 27 13.85 13.60 -2.60
C LEU A 27 15.23 13.16 -2.11
N GLU A 28 15.69 12.03 -2.58
CA GLU A 28 17.00 11.46 -2.26
C GLU A 28 17.77 11.15 -3.55
N PRO A 29 18.42 12.15 -4.17
CA PRO A 29 19.16 11.92 -5.39
C PRO A 29 20.40 11.05 -5.14
N ALA A 30 20.73 10.19 -6.09
CA ALA A 30 21.98 9.44 -6.06
C ALA A 30 23.19 10.40 -6.11
N ARG A 31 24.31 9.99 -5.54
CA ARG A 31 25.56 10.75 -5.59
C ARG A 31 26.60 9.97 -6.38
N THR A 32 27.36 10.66 -7.21
CA THR A 32 28.54 10.09 -7.87
C THR A 32 29.68 9.95 -6.87
N GLY A 33 30.72 9.19 -7.21
CA GLY A 33 31.94 9.09 -6.39
C GLY A 33 32.62 10.43 -6.09
N GLY A 34 32.37 11.48 -6.91
CA GLY A 34 32.80 12.84 -6.67
C GLY A 34 31.82 13.72 -5.88
N GLY A 35 30.74 13.14 -5.36
CA GLY A 35 29.75 13.83 -4.53
C GLY A 35 28.70 14.65 -5.30
N SER A 36 28.71 14.60 -6.64
CA SER A 36 27.73 15.30 -7.47
C SER A 36 26.36 14.60 -7.43
N ARG A 37 25.29 15.36 -7.31
CA ARG A 37 23.91 14.85 -7.32
C ARG A 37 23.52 14.37 -8.71
N ARG A 38 22.84 13.22 -8.75
CA ARG A 38 22.28 12.63 -9.96
C ARG A 38 20.83 12.24 -9.72
N TYR A 39 19.96 12.68 -10.60
CA TYR A 39 18.53 12.47 -10.56
C TYR A 39 18.12 11.44 -11.61
N SER A 40 17.34 10.46 -11.20
CA SER A 40 16.76 9.44 -12.09
C SER A 40 15.47 9.95 -12.73
N ASP A 41 14.96 9.20 -13.71
CA ASP A 41 13.63 9.48 -14.27
C ASP A 41 12.52 9.36 -13.23
N ALA A 42 12.68 8.46 -12.26
CA ALA A 42 11.78 8.32 -11.12
C ALA A 42 11.81 9.58 -10.22
N ASP A 43 12.98 10.16 -10.00
CA ASP A 43 13.12 11.43 -9.26
C ASP A 43 12.42 12.57 -10.00
N ILE A 44 12.56 12.63 -11.33
CA ILE A 44 11.84 13.63 -12.14
C ILE A 44 10.33 13.47 -12.05
N ALA A 45 9.83 12.24 -12.13
CA ALA A 45 8.40 11.96 -11.94
C ALA A 45 7.92 12.38 -10.55
N ARG A 46 8.70 12.08 -9.51
CA ARG A 46 8.43 12.49 -8.13
C ARG A 46 8.39 14.02 -7.98
N LEU A 47 9.34 14.72 -8.59
CA LEU A 47 9.38 16.20 -8.60
C LEU A 47 8.13 16.78 -9.27
N ARG A 48 7.71 16.25 -10.39
CA ARG A 48 6.48 16.67 -11.07
C ARG A 48 5.24 16.44 -10.19
N ARG A 49 5.19 15.30 -9.49
CA ARG A 49 4.11 15.03 -8.55
C ARG A 49 4.09 16.04 -7.39
N ILE A 50 5.24 16.37 -6.83
CA ILE A 50 5.40 17.41 -5.81
C ILE A 50 4.85 18.75 -6.33
N GLY A 51 5.25 19.14 -7.54
CA GLY A 51 4.77 20.38 -8.17
C GLY A 51 3.25 20.41 -8.35
N ALA A 52 2.64 19.30 -8.74
CA ALA A 52 1.19 19.19 -8.87
C ALA A 52 0.49 19.36 -7.52
N LEU A 53 1.00 18.74 -6.45
CA LEU A 53 0.44 18.85 -5.11
C LEU A 53 0.60 20.28 -4.54
N ILE A 54 1.70 20.95 -4.83
CA ILE A 54 1.87 22.36 -4.47
C ILE A 54 0.85 23.23 -5.18
N ALA A 55 0.60 22.97 -6.46
CA ALA A 55 -0.41 23.70 -7.24
C ALA A 55 -1.84 23.50 -6.70
N GLU A 56 -2.09 22.37 -6.07
CA GLU A 56 -3.35 22.09 -5.34
C GLU A 56 -3.42 22.78 -3.96
N GLY A 57 -2.38 23.47 -3.55
CA GLY A 57 -2.33 24.20 -2.28
C GLY A 57 -1.90 23.36 -1.07
N ILE A 58 -1.33 22.19 -1.31
CA ILE A 58 -0.88 21.31 -0.22
C ILE A 58 0.51 21.76 0.27
N ASN A 59 0.70 21.85 1.58
CA ASN A 59 2.00 22.20 2.16
C ASN A 59 2.99 21.03 2.09
N LEU A 60 4.29 21.31 2.29
CA LEU A 60 5.36 20.31 2.18
C LEU A 60 5.19 19.13 3.14
N THR A 61 4.69 19.36 4.35
CA THR A 61 4.42 18.30 5.32
C THR A 61 3.33 17.35 4.82
N GLY A 62 2.24 17.91 4.27
CA GLY A 62 1.17 17.13 3.67
C GLY A 62 1.64 16.36 2.43
N ILE A 63 2.48 16.98 1.61
CA ILE A 63 3.09 16.33 0.43
C ILE A 63 3.94 15.12 0.84
N ALA A 64 4.76 15.23 1.88
CA ALA A 64 5.55 14.12 2.39
C ALA A 64 4.66 12.93 2.79
N ARG A 65 3.54 13.20 3.47
CA ARG A 65 2.57 12.17 3.85
C ARG A 65 1.87 11.53 2.65
N ILE A 66 1.47 12.34 1.68
CA ILE A 66 0.81 11.85 0.46
C ILE A 66 1.76 10.95 -0.33
N LEU A 67 3.00 11.38 -0.54
CA LEU A 67 3.99 10.58 -1.26
C LEU A 67 4.31 9.26 -0.53
N GLY A 68 4.36 9.27 0.80
CA GLY A 68 4.50 8.07 1.60
C GLY A 68 3.32 7.12 1.41
N LEU A 69 2.10 7.63 1.51
CA LEU A 69 0.89 6.84 1.30
C LEU A 69 0.75 6.32 -0.14
N GLU A 70 1.17 7.09 -1.13
CA GLU A 70 1.18 6.64 -2.54
C GLU A 70 2.18 5.49 -2.73
N ALA A 71 3.35 5.54 -2.09
CA ALA A 71 4.33 4.46 -2.12
C ALA A 71 3.79 3.19 -1.44
N ASP A 72 3.26 3.32 -0.22
CA ASP A 72 2.65 2.20 0.51
C ASP A 72 1.49 1.57 -0.28
N ASN A 73 0.69 2.41 -0.93
CA ASN A 73 -0.41 1.95 -1.77
C ASN A 73 0.10 1.16 -2.99
N ALA A 74 1.16 1.62 -3.64
CA ALA A 74 1.77 0.90 -4.76
C ALA A 74 2.32 -0.47 -4.32
N ASP A 75 3.00 -0.53 -3.17
CA ASP A 75 3.52 -1.77 -2.60
C ASP A 75 2.39 -2.74 -2.24
N LEU A 76 1.32 -2.26 -1.60
CA LEU A 76 0.14 -3.07 -1.27
C LEU A 76 -0.57 -3.60 -2.52
N HIS A 77 -0.64 -2.81 -3.60
CA HIS A 77 -1.17 -3.28 -4.87
C HIS A 77 -0.33 -4.39 -5.47
N ALA A 78 1.00 -4.24 -5.48
CA ALA A 78 1.92 -5.26 -5.98
C ALA A 78 1.81 -6.56 -5.18
N ASP A 79 1.76 -6.46 -3.84
CA ASP A 79 1.57 -7.62 -2.96
C ASP A 79 0.23 -8.31 -3.20
N ASN A 80 -0.82 -7.53 -3.38
CA ASN A 80 -2.17 -8.05 -3.65
C ASN A 80 -2.22 -8.79 -5.00
N GLU A 81 -1.60 -8.27 -6.04
CA GLU A 81 -1.47 -8.94 -7.32
C GLU A 81 -0.68 -10.25 -7.19
N GLY A 82 0.44 -10.24 -6.46
CA GLY A 82 1.22 -11.43 -6.17
C GLY A 82 0.41 -12.50 -5.42
N LEU A 83 -0.35 -12.09 -4.41
CA LEU A 83 -1.22 -13.00 -3.65
C LEU A 83 -2.36 -13.56 -4.51
N ARG A 84 -2.96 -12.75 -5.37
CA ARG A 84 -3.99 -13.21 -6.32
C ARG A 84 -3.44 -14.23 -7.30
N ALA A 85 -2.24 -14.01 -7.82
CA ALA A 85 -1.57 -14.95 -8.72
C ALA A 85 -1.28 -16.29 -8.02
N ARG A 86 -0.75 -16.26 -6.79
CA ARG A 86 -0.55 -17.46 -5.98
C ARG A 86 -1.85 -18.19 -5.69
N ASN A 87 -2.90 -17.47 -5.34
CA ASN A 87 -4.21 -18.05 -5.10
C ASN A 87 -4.78 -18.75 -6.35
N ALA A 88 -4.67 -18.10 -7.51
CA ALA A 88 -5.08 -18.69 -8.77
C ALA A 88 -4.29 -19.98 -9.08
N HIS A 89 -2.98 -19.95 -8.89
CA HIS A 89 -2.12 -21.13 -9.06
C HIS A 89 -2.49 -22.27 -8.11
N LEU A 90 -2.68 -21.98 -6.83
CA LEU A 90 -3.08 -22.98 -5.82
C LEU A 90 -4.46 -23.57 -6.11
N ARG A 91 -5.40 -22.78 -6.58
CA ARG A 91 -6.73 -23.27 -7.00
C ARG A 91 -6.62 -24.21 -8.18
N THR A 92 -5.83 -23.87 -9.19
CA THR A 92 -5.59 -24.71 -10.35
C THR A 92 -4.92 -26.04 -9.93
N ALA A 93 -3.85 -25.97 -9.13
CA ALA A 93 -3.17 -27.16 -8.62
C ALA A 93 -4.12 -28.06 -7.81
N ASN A 94 -4.95 -27.45 -6.97
CA ASN A 94 -5.93 -28.17 -6.15
C ASN A 94 -7.02 -28.86 -7.01
N THR A 95 -7.48 -28.18 -8.06
CA THR A 95 -8.43 -28.76 -9.02
C THR A 95 -7.81 -29.93 -9.77
N THR A 96 -6.55 -29.80 -10.18
CA THR A 96 -5.81 -30.88 -10.86
C THR A 96 -5.63 -32.10 -9.93
N LEU A 97 -5.26 -31.87 -8.67
CA LEU A 97 -5.13 -32.96 -7.69
C LEU A 97 -6.46 -33.65 -7.40
N ARG A 98 -7.55 -32.92 -7.32
CA ARG A 98 -8.88 -33.48 -7.13
C ARG A 98 -9.32 -34.35 -8.31
N SER A 99 -9.09 -33.88 -9.54
CA SER A 99 -9.41 -34.63 -10.74
C SER A 99 -8.55 -35.89 -10.87
N SER A 100 -7.27 -35.87 -10.51
CA SER A 100 -6.40 -37.05 -10.53
C SER A 100 -6.80 -38.06 -9.44
N SER A 101 -7.27 -37.63 -8.28
CA SER A 101 -7.72 -38.52 -7.21
C SER A 101 -9.06 -39.19 -7.53
N THR A 102 -9.95 -38.55 -8.30
CA THR A 102 -11.20 -39.15 -8.77
C THR A 102 -10.99 -40.13 -9.90
N ALA A 103 -9.92 -39.98 -10.70
CA ALA A 103 -9.57 -40.91 -11.77
C ALA A 103 -9.02 -42.26 -11.28
N THR A 104 -8.54 -42.35 -10.04
CA THR A 104 -7.96 -43.57 -9.44
C THR A 104 -9.01 -44.51 -8.82
N GLY A 105 -10.29 -44.27 -8.96
CA GLY A 105 -11.39 -45.22 -8.84
C GLY A 105 -11.48 -46.08 -7.58
N ASN A 106 -10.82 -45.76 -6.50
CA ASN A 106 -10.97 -46.48 -5.25
C ASN A 106 -11.50 -45.50 -4.19
N HIS A 107 -12.82 -45.45 -4.11
CA HIS A 107 -13.50 -44.71 -3.08
C HIS A 107 -13.59 -45.59 -1.82
N PRO A 108 -12.75 -45.40 -0.77
CA PRO A 108 -13.12 -45.92 0.52
C PRO A 108 -14.35 -45.12 0.97
N SER A 109 -15.44 -45.81 1.22
CA SER A 109 -16.63 -45.25 1.84
C SER A 109 -16.31 -44.83 3.28
N GLY A 110 -15.45 -43.84 3.42
CA GLY A 110 -15.16 -43.15 4.66
C GLY A 110 -16.24 -42.10 4.85
N ARG A 111 -16.96 -42.19 5.94
CA ARG A 111 -17.88 -41.16 6.39
C ARG A 111 -17.17 -39.82 6.33
N THR A 112 -17.51 -39.01 5.38
CA THR A 112 -17.14 -37.60 5.36
C THR A 112 -17.79 -36.96 6.57
N ARG A 113 -16.96 -36.64 7.55
CA ARG A 113 -17.38 -35.78 8.66
C ARG A 113 -17.90 -34.49 8.04
N PRO A 114 -19.14 -34.06 8.31
CA PRO A 114 -19.59 -32.76 7.80
C PRO A 114 -18.61 -31.70 8.31
N PRO A 115 -18.28 -30.72 7.49
CA PRO A 115 -17.45 -29.62 7.94
C PRO A 115 -18.12 -29.03 9.17
N ARG A 116 -17.37 -28.97 10.27
CA ARG A 116 -17.84 -28.25 11.44
C ARG A 116 -18.13 -26.83 10.97
N ASP A 117 -19.35 -26.43 11.22
CA ASP A 117 -19.81 -25.10 10.90
C ASP A 117 -18.90 -24.11 11.63
N VAL A 118 -17.99 -23.48 10.88
CA VAL A 118 -17.01 -22.54 11.45
C VAL A 118 -17.69 -21.24 11.85
N THR A 119 -18.98 -21.10 11.48
CA THR A 119 -19.81 -19.93 11.77
C THR A 119 -20.08 -19.79 13.28
N SER A 120 -19.98 -20.88 14.05
CA SER A 120 -20.17 -20.83 15.51
C SER A 120 -18.92 -20.39 16.28
N MET A 121 -17.78 -20.21 15.61
CA MET A 121 -16.52 -19.80 16.24
C MET A 121 -16.17 -18.32 16.04
N ILE A 122 -17.03 -17.53 15.42
CA ILE A 122 -16.87 -16.08 15.41
C ILE A 122 -17.43 -15.59 16.75
N PRO A 123 -16.58 -15.07 17.67
CA PRO A 123 -17.13 -14.43 18.86
C PRO A 123 -17.93 -13.22 18.37
N GLU A 124 -19.23 -13.26 18.61
CA GLU A 124 -20.03 -12.06 18.50
C GLU A 124 -19.34 -10.97 19.32
N LYS A 125 -18.80 -10.00 18.63
CA LYS A 125 -18.40 -8.76 19.26
C LYS A 125 -19.70 -8.15 19.77
N ARG A 126 -20.01 -8.44 21.02
CA ARG A 126 -21.03 -7.67 21.73
C ARG A 126 -20.63 -6.22 21.58
N ALA A 127 -21.41 -5.50 20.82
CA ALA A 127 -21.38 -4.06 20.85
C ALA A 127 -21.55 -3.67 22.32
N ALA A 128 -20.52 -3.07 22.89
CA ALA A 128 -20.64 -2.48 24.19
C ALA A 128 -21.71 -1.38 24.06
N GLU A 129 -22.89 -1.65 24.55
CA GLU A 129 -23.89 -0.62 24.79
C GLU A 129 -23.24 0.43 25.69
N ALA A 130 -22.94 1.54 25.11
CA ALA A 130 -22.68 2.75 25.86
C ALA A 130 -24.00 3.10 26.58
N ARG A 131 -24.10 2.69 27.82
CA ARG A 131 -25.11 3.22 28.70
C ARG A 131 -24.76 4.66 28.99
N SER A 132 -25.31 5.55 28.22
CA SER A 132 -25.46 6.93 28.63
C SER A 132 -26.37 6.97 29.85
N ASP A 133 -25.77 7.23 30.97
CA ASP A 133 -26.46 7.49 32.22
C ASP A 133 -26.92 8.96 32.20
N PRO A 134 -28.23 9.26 32.16
CA PRO A 134 -28.69 10.61 32.31
C PRO A 134 -28.99 10.85 33.79
N ARG A 135 -28.04 11.29 34.54
CA ARG A 135 -28.28 11.85 35.87
C ARG A 135 -27.51 13.14 36.03
N THR A 136 -28.22 14.21 35.83
CA THR A 136 -28.34 15.16 36.92
C THR A 136 -29.41 16.16 36.56
N ALA A 137 -30.49 15.89 37.07
CA ALA A 137 -31.43 16.95 37.40
C ALA A 137 -31.13 17.39 38.82
N GLY A 138 -31.24 18.66 39.08
CA GLY A 138 -31.69 19.12 40.31
C GLY A 138 -30.67 19.87 41.16
N ASN A 139 -30.82 21.07 41.26
CA ASN A 139 -31.69 21.75 42.22
C ASN A 139 -30.90 22.70 43.12
N SER A 140 -31.39 23.87 43.15
CA SER A 140 -31.23 24.98 44.12
C SER A 140 -30.18 25.98 43.84
#